data_75b43002233e94d2eb6b842250765cd3
#
_entry.id   75b43002233e94d2eb6b842250765cd3
#
_cell.length_a   1.000
_cell.length_b   1.000
_cell.length_c   1.000
_cell.angle_alpha   90.00
_cell.angle_beta   90.00
_cell.angle_gamma   90.00
#
_symmetry.space_group_name_H-M   'P 1'
#
loop_
_entity.id
_entity.type
_entity.pdbx_description
1 polymer ?
#
loop_
_entity_poly.entity_id
_entity_poly.type
_entity_poly.pdbx_seq_one_letter_code
_entity_poly.pdbx_strand_id
1 'polypeptide(L)'
;AYYLFPQYCEPDQATCVVPDKLPKYVEMKWDFAEITNTAQTGDATKATAKKGEMMTDVLVKCVAETIRELDAMDWNYCSKQHAASLD
;
A
#
# COMPACT_ATOMS: atom_id res chain seq x y z
N ALA A 1 -7.34 7.80 4.03
CA ALA A 1 -7.45 9.27 4.07
C ALA A 1 -8.72 9.76 4.75
N TYR A 2 -9.86 9.09 4.52
CA TYR A 2 -11.13 9.50 5.15
C TYR A 2 -11.10 9.43 6.67
N TYR A 3 -10.27 8.58 7.24
CA TYR A 3 -10.09 8.47 8.68
C TYR A 3 -9.09 9.50 9.22
N LEU A 4 -7.93 9.62 8.58
CA LEU A 4 -6.83 10.46 9.08
C LEU A 4 -6.94 11.93 8.66
N PHE A 5 -7.45 12.18 7.45
CA PHE A 5 -7.48 13.52 6.85
C PHE A 5 -8.84 13.82 6.21
N PRO A 6 -9.96 13.66 6.94
CA PRO A 6 -11.28 13.83 6.32
C PRO A 6 -11.50 15.23 5.76
N GLN A 7 -10.85 16.24 6.31
CA GLN A 7 -10.98 17.63 5.85
C GLN A 7 -10.36 17.87 4.47
N TYR A 8 -9.52 16.96 3.98
CA TYR A 8 -8.90 17.06 2.66
C TYR A 8 -9.51 16.09 1.65
N CYS A 9 -10.55 15.37 2.04
CA CYS A 9 -11.20 14.40 1.18
C CYS A 9 -12.48 14.97 0.57
N GLU A 10 -12.76 14.59 -0.67
CA GLU A 10 -13.96 14.97 -1.40
C GLU A 10 -14.68 13.69 -1.84
N PRO A 11 -15.49 13.06 -0.96
CA PRO A 11 -16.13 11.77 -1.26
C PRO A 11 -17.06 11.80 -2.49
N ASP A 12 -17.65 12.95 -2.77
CA ASP A 12 -18.52 13.15 -3.94
C ASP A 12 -17.75 13.12 -5.28
N GLN A 13 -16.43 13.23 -5.24
CA GLN A 13 -15.58 13.10 -6.43
C GLN A 13 -15.05 11.67 -6.64
N ALA A 14 -15.39 10.74 -5.76
CA ALA A 14 -14.96 9.35 -5.89
C ALA A 14 -15.64 8.67 -7.08
N THR A 15 -14.87 7.91 -7.86
CA THR A 15 -15.36 7.21 -9.04
C THR A 15 -14.94 5.75 -9.01
N CYS A 16 -15.65 4.94 -9.82
CA CYS A 16 -15.28 3.55 -10.03
C CYS A 16 -14.59 3.43 -11.40
N VAL A 17 -13.28 3.24 -11.41
CA VAL A 17 -12.49 3.10 -12.62
C VAL A 17 -11.72 1.80 -12.56
N VAL A 18 -12.29 0.76 -13.16
CA VAL A 18 -11.65 -0.57 -13.22
C VAL A 18 -11.33 -0.85 -14.68
N PRO A 19 -10.05 -0.95 -15.05
CA PRO A 19 -9.69 -1.31 -16.42
C PRO A 19 -10.21 -2.70 -16.76
N ASP A 20 -11.02 -2.81 -17.81
CA ASP A 20 -11.71 -4.06 -18.19
C ASP A 20 -11.12 -4.75 -19.42
N LYS A 21 -10.22 -4.07 -20.13
CA LYS A 21 -9.65 -4.56 -21.39
C LYS A 21 -8.18 -4.95 -21.26
N LEU A 22 -7.73 -5.26 -20.05
CA LEU A 22 -6.37 -5.70 -19.81
C LEU A 22 -6.25 -7.21 -20.07
N PRO A 23 -5.10 -7.69 -20.58
CA PRO A 23 -4.86 -9.11 -20.72
C PRO A 23 -4.96 -9.84 -19.38
N LYS A 24 -5.60 -11.01 -19.37
CA LYS A 24 -5.90 -11.74 -18.15
C LYS A 24 -4.67 -12.39 -17.51
N TYR A 25 -3.74 -12.85 -18.33
CA TYR A 25 -2.60 -13.65 -17.85
C TYR A 25 -1.25 -12.98 -18.09
N VAL A 26 -1.24 -11.76 -18.58
CA VAL A 26 -0.01 -11.02 -18.88
C VAL A 26 -0.03 -9.72 -18.10
N GLU A 27 1.03 -9.49 -17.33
CA GLU A 27 1.22 -8.21 -16.66
C GLU A 27 1.67 -7.17 -17.67
N MET A 28 0.92 -6.09 -17.78
CA MET A 28 1.20 -4.99 -18.69
C MET A 28 1.56 -3.74 -17.88
N LYS A 29 2.63 -3.08 -18.27
CA LYS A 29 3.02 -1.80 -17.66
C LYS A 29 2.46 -0.66 -18.51
N TRP A 30 1.39 -0.05 -18.00
CA TRP A 30 0.71 1.06 -18.67
C TRP A 30 1.06 2.38 -17.99
N ASP A 31 1.11 3.46 -18.78
CA ASP A 31 1.09 4.78 -18.17
C ASP A 31 -0.25 5.02 -17.47
N PHE A 32 -0.22 5.75 -16.38
CA PHE A 32 -1.43 5.95 -15.57
C PHE A 32 -2.56 6.63 -16.38
N ALA A 33 -2.20 7.57 -17.25
CA ALA A 33 -3.17 8.24 -18.11
C ALA A 33 -3.84 7.30 -19.12
N GLU A 34 -3.24 6.16 -19.45
CA GLU A 34 -3.82 5.17 -20.37
C GLU A 34 -4.92 4.35 -19.70
N ILE A 35 -4.91 4.20 -18.37
CA ILE A 35 -5.86 3.36 -17.64
C ILE A 35 -6.89 4.17 -16.87
N THR A 36 -6.70 5.46 -16.70
CA THR A 36 -7.66 6.32 -16.01
C THR A 36 -7.57 7.76 -16.50
N ASN A 37 -8.72 8.41 -16.61
CA ASN A 37 -8.80 9.84 -16.93
C ASN A 37 -9.04 10.72 -15.71
N THR A 38 -9.20 10.11 -14.53
CA THR A 38 -9.49 10.82 -13.27
C THR A 38 -8.37 10.71 -12.25
N ALA A 39 -7.28 10.03 -12.59
CA ALA A 39 -6.18 9.65 -11.70
C ALA A 39 -6.61 8.71 -10.56
N GLN A 40 -7.79 8.11 -10.67
CA GLN A 40 -8.29 7.09 -9.76
C GLN A 40 -8.35 5.74 -10.47
N THR A 41 -7.99 4.68 -9.77
CA THR A 41 -8.16 3.30 -10.25
C THR A 41 -8.88 2.49 -9.19
N GLY A 42 -9.65 1.48 -9.61
CA GLY A 42 -10.48 0.71 -8.72
C GLY A 42 -11.77 1.43 -8.37
N ASP A 43 -12.45 0.93 -7.36
CA ASP A 43 -13.74 1.48 -6.92
C ASP A 43 -13.54 2.35 -5.67
N ALA A 44 -13.22 3.63 -5.89
CA ALA A 44 -13.03 4.58 -4.81
C ALA A 44 -14.33 4.90 -4.06
N THR A 45 -15.48 4.56 -4.63
CA THR A 45 -16.79 4.79 -3.97
C THR A 45 -16.99 3.90 -2.75
N LYS A 46 -16.24 2.82 -2.63
CA LYS A 46 -16.32 1.88 -1.49
C LYS A 46 -15.43 2.27 -0.32
N ALA A 47 -14.66 3.33 -0.43
CA ALA A 47 -13.81 3.81 0.66
C ALA A 47 -14.65 4.41 1.79
N THR A 48 -14.31 4.07 3.03
CA THR A 48 -14.97 4.59 4.23
C THR A 48 -13.97 4.91 5.31
N ALA A 49 -14.33 5.82 6.21
CA ALA A 49 -13.51 6.14 7.38
C ALA A 49 -13.34 4.92 8.30
N LYS A 50 -14.38 4.09 8.42
CA LYS A 50 -14.33 2.88 9.24
C LYS A 50 -13.28 1.88 8.76
N LYS A 51 -13.22 1.65 7.46
CA LYS A 51 -12.18 0.80 6.85
C LYS A 51 -10.80 1.39 7.08
N GLY A 52 -10.67 2.70 6.95
CA GLY A 52 -9.41 3.41 7.20
C GLY A 52 -8.95 3.28 8.65
N GLU A 53 -9.87 3.36 9.61
CA GLU A 53 -9.58 3.13 11.03
C GLU A 53 -9.02 1.72 11.28
N MET A 54 -9.69 0.70 10.75
CA MET A 54 -9.26 -0.70 10.90
C MET A 54 -7.89 -0.94 10.27
N MET A 55 -7.67 -0.41 9.06
CA MET A 55 -6.39 -0.53 8.37
C MET A 55 -5.27 0.19 9.11
N THR A 56 -5.56 1.37 9.65
CA THR A 56 -4.58 2.16 10.41
C THR A 56 -4.17 1.43 11.69
N ASP A 57 -5.12 0.84 12.41
CA ASP A 57 -4.83 0.08 13.63
C ASP A 57 -3.88 -1.08 13.36
N VAL A 58 -4.13 -1.85 12.30
CA VAL A 58 -3.26 -2.95 11.90
C VAL A 58 -1.89 -2.45 11.46
N LEU A 59 -1.85 -1.40 10.65
CA LEU A 59 -0.61 -0.82 10.16
C LEU A 59 0.28 -0.31 11.29
N VAL A 60 -0.30 0.39 12.26
CA VAL A 60 0.44 0.90 13.43
C VAL A 60 1.07 -0.24 14.21
N LYS A 61 0.32 -1.33 14.44
CA LYS A 61 0.84 -2.51 15.14
C LYS A 61 2.01 -3.14 14.37
N CYS A 62 1.86 -3.30 13.06
CA CYS A 62 2.90 -3.90 12.22
C CYS A 62 4.17 -3.05 12.19
N VAL A 63 4.04 -1.73 12.06
CA VAL A 63 5.18 -0.82 12.07
C VAL A 63 5.87 -0.82 13.43
N ALA A 64 5.11 -0.81 14.52
CA ALA A 64 5.66 -0.86 15.87
C ALA A 64 6.45 -2.15 16.13
N GLU A 65 5.92 -3.30 15.67
CA GLU A 65 6.64 -4.58 15.78
C GLU A 65 7.92 -4.57 14.95
N THR A 66 7.86 -4.04 13.74
CA THR A 66 9.04 -3.93 12.88
C THR A 66 10.13 -3.09 13.53
N ILE A 67 9.76 -1.97 14.14
CA ILE A 67 10.72 -1.11 14.85
C ILE A 67 11.36 -1.86 16.03
N ARG A 68 10.56 -2.60 16.80
CA ARG A 68 11.08 -3.41 17.93
C ARG A 68 12.03 -4.50 17.46
N GLU A 69 11.70 -5.17 16.35
CA GLU A 69 12.55 -6.20 15.76
C GLU A 69 13.87 -5.61 15.28
N LEU A 70 13.82 -4.46 14.59
CA LEU A 70 15.03 -3.77 14.14
C LEU A 70 15.90 -3.32 15.31
N ASP A 71 15.29 -2.82 16.38
CA ASP A 71 16.00 -2.39 17.57
C ASP A 71 16.70 -3.57 18.29
N ALA A 72 16.08 -4.74 18.25
CA ALA A 72 16.62 -5.96 18.86
C ALA A 72 17.62 -6.69 17.98
N MET A 73 17.75 -6.31 16.70
CA MET A 73 18.65 -6.98 15.79
C MET A 73 20.12 -6.76 16.11
N ASP A 74 20.92 -7.78 15.82
CA ASP A 74 22.36 -7.67 15.74
C ASP A 74 22.73 -7.02 14.39
N TRP A 75 23.14 -5.76 14.44
CA TRP A 75 23.50 -4.98 13.25
C TRP A 75 24.71 -5.51 12.48
N ASN A 76 25.34 -6.59 12.94
CA ASN A 76 26.36 -7.33 12.21
C ASN A 76 25.80 -8.45 11.35
N TYR A 77 24.48 -8.48 11.17
CA TYR A 77 23.77 -9.54 10.45
C TYR A 77 24.32 -9.77 9.03
N CYS A 78 24.60 -8.72 8.29
CA CYS A 78 25.14 -8.84 6.94
C CYS A 78 26.52 -9.50 6.92
N SER A 79 27.38 -9.18 7.89
CA SER A 79 28.70 -9.80 8.03
C SER A 79 28.58 -11.29 8.34
N LYS A 80 27.63 -11.67 9.19
CA LYS A 80 27.36 -13.08 9.51
C LYS A 80 26.85 -13.85 8.31
N GLN A 81 25.93 -13.26 7.53
CA GLN A 81 25.42 -13.89 6.33
C GLN A 81 26.51 -14.03 5.27
N HIS A 82 27.35 -13.03 5.11
CA HIS A 82 28.47 -13.07 4.15
C HIS A 82 29.46 -14.17 4.51
N ALA A 83 29.84 -14.26 5.78
CA ALA A 83 30.73 -15.31 6.27
C ALA A 83 30.15 -16.70 6.02
N ALA A 84 28.84 -16.89 6.29
CA ALA A 84 28.17 -18.16 6.05
C ALA A 84 28.13 -18.53 4.55
N SER A 85 28.00 -17.56 3.66
CA SER A 85 27.95 -17.80 2.21
C SER A 85 29.31 -18.11 1.59
N LEU A 86 30.40 -17.78 2.28
CA LEU A 86 31.76 -18.12 1.86
C LEU A 86 32.18 -19.54 2.21
N ASP A 87 31.52 -20.14 3.15
CA ASP A 87 31.75 -21.51 3.59
C ASP A 87 31.06 -22.52 2.66
#